data_303bcd4094d95f6d958597477bb62599
#
_entry.id   303bcd4094d95f6d958597477bb62599
#
_cell.length_a   1.000
_cell.length_b   1.000
_cell.length_c   1.000
_cell.angle_alpha   90.00
_cell.angle_beta   90.00
_cell.angle_gamma   90.00
#
_symmetry.space_group_name_H-M   'P 1'
#
loop_
_entity.id
_entity.type
_entity.pdbx_description
1 polymer ?
#
loop_
_entity_poly.entity_id
_entity_poly.type
_entity_poly.pdbx_seq_one_letter_code
_entity_poly.pdbx_strand_id
1 'polypeptide(L)'
;IHGRPPFKTKITGLCNIAAFYYQFAQIPVTDLSIKSVADFRGKALATLPRGNTTEVATRDILSIYNLTYDDLDKINFASLSDQVNMMKDGQIDGFIVASSVPAAGILDLATARRIKLLPIPDVEFQRLKQKNPGWSRAVIPSGTYTGQDQDIPTASFQMHMLANCGHVSEELAYQITSALAKRGAELSAVTAMLTDYDLSIMAKDVGVPMHPGAARFYREQGIE
;
A
#
# COMPACT_ATOMS: atom_id res chain seq x y z
N ILE A 1 1.89 -8.78 14.01
CA ILE A 1 1.10 -9.85 14.65
C ILE A 1 1.84 -11.18 14.51
N HIS A 2 2.38 -11.53 13.35
CA HIS A 2 2.98 -12.84 13.08
C HIS A 2 4.47 -12.98 13.46
N GLY A 3 5.10 -11.97 14.04
CA GLY A 3 6.53 -11.99 14.40
C GLY A 3 7.48 -12.15 13.21
N ARG A 4 7.10 -11.60 12.05
CA ARG A 4 7.95 -11.61 10.84
C ARG A 4 8.82 -10.37 10.78
N PRO A 5 10.00 -10.41 10.15
CA PRO A 5 10.81 -9.21 9.96
C PRO A 5 10.00 -8.03 9.40
N PRO A 6 10.23 -6.82 9.89
CA PRO A 6 11.33 -6.40 10.79
C PRO A 6 11.11 -6.69 12.29
N PHE A 7 9.98 -7.29 12.68
CA PHE A 7 9.66 -7.59 14.08
C PHE A 7 10.37 -8.86 14.54
N LYS A 8 11.10 -8.77 15.66
CA LYS A 8 11.83 -9.92 16.23
C LYS A 8 10.92 -10.92 16.98
N THR A 9 9.76 -10.44 17.43
CA THR A 9 8.80 -11.23 18.21
C THR A 9 7.38 -10.98 17.71
N LYS A 10 6.49 -11.92 18.01
CA LYS A 10 5.06 -11.75 17.76
C LYS A 10 4.52 -10.57 18.62
N ILE A 11 3.94 -9.57 17.99
CA ILE A 11 3.26 -8.48 18.69
C ILE A 11 1.85 -8.96 19.02
N THR A 12 1.53 -8.97 20.30
CA THR A 12 0.20 -9.31 20.85
C THR A 12 -0.46 -8.04 21.41
N GLY A 13 -1.78 -8.09 21.62
CA GLY A 13 -2.50 -6.97 22.21
C GLY A 13 -2.72 -5.78 21.26
N LEU A 14 -2.61 -5.98 19.94
CA LEU A 14 -3.04 -4.98 18.95
C LEU A 14 -4.50 -5.18 18.56
N CYS A 15 -5.25 -4.10 18.56
CA CYS A 15 -6.63 -4.03 18.06
C CYS A 15 -6.76 -2.98 16.96
N ASN A 16 -7.65 -3.23 16.02
CA ASN A 16 -8.05 -2.26 15.01
C ASN A 16 -9.11 -1.31 15.59
N ILE A 17 -8.97 -0.02 15.33
CA ILE A 17 -9.97 1.02 15.64
C ILE A 17 -10.81 1.32 14.40
N ALA A 18 -10.15 1.58 13.27
CA ALA A 18 -10.77 1.88 12.00
C ALA A 18 -9.82 1.54 10.86
N ALA A 19 -10.36 1.04 9.76
CA ALA A 19 -9.68 1.01 8.50
C ALA A 19 -9.90 2.32 7.74
N PHE A 20 -8.99 2.67 6.83
CA PHE A 20 -9.04 3.93 6.08
C PHE A 20 -9.11 3.65 4.57
N TYR A 21 -8.02 3.86 3.87
CA TYR A 21 -7.92 3.76 2.43
C TYR A 21 -6.98 2.64 1.99
N TYR A 22 -7.10 2.25 0.74
CA TYR A 22 -6.19 1.30 0.12
C TYR A 22 -4.95 1.97 -0.44
N GLN A 23 -3.81 1.33 -0.25
CA GLN A 23 -2.59 1.62 -0.98
C GLN A 23 -2.34 0.52 -2.00
N PHE A 24 -2.18 0.91 -3.25
CA PHE A 24 -1.95 0.02 -4.37
C PHE A 24 -0.46 -0.07 -4.67
N ALA A 25 0.04 -1.27 -4.86
CA ALA A 25 1.39 -1.47 -5.37
C ALA A 25 1.44 -1.00 -6.82
N GLN A 26 2.27 -0.02 -7.12
CA GLN A 26 2.44 0.56 -8.44
C GLN A 26 3.91 0.46 -8.84
N ILE A 27 4.19 -0.05 -10.03
CA ILE A 27 5.53 -0.43 -10.48
C ILE A 27 5.78 0.20 -11.86
N PRO A 28 6.02 1.51 -11.93
CA PRO A 28 6.31 2.17 -13.19
C PRO A 28 7.73 1.87 -13.66
N VAL A 29 7.87 1.68 -14.98
CA VAL A 29 9.13 1.56 -15.71
C VAL A 29 9.11 2.46 -16.94
N THR A 30 10.27 2.96 -17.35
CA THR A 30 10.45 3.73 -18.59
C THR A 30 11.01 2.88 -19.72
N ASP A 31 11.75 1.81 -19.41
CA ASP A 31 12.17 0.80 -20.39
C ASP A 31 11.00 -0.17 -20.68
N LEU A 32 10.38 -0.03 -21.84
CA LEU A 32 9.22 -0.82 -22.22
C LEU A 32 9.56 -2.30 -22.51
N SER A 33 10.85 -2.67 -22.59
CA SER A 33 11.30 -4.06 -22.71
C SER A 33 11.15 -4.85 -21.41
N ILE A 34 11.16 -4.17 -20.26
CA ILE A 34 10.88 -4.74 -18.93
C ILE A 34 9.41 -5.15 -18.90
N LYS A 35 9.10 -6.44 -18.76
CA LYS A 35 7.74 -6.97 -18.82
C LYS A 35 7.21 -7.45 -17.48
N SER A 36 8.10 -7.75 -16.56
CA SER A 36 7.78 -8.28 -15.23
C SER A 36 8.81 -7.80 -14.21
N VAL A 37 8.48 -7.95 -12.93
CA VAL A 37 9.41 -7.67 -11.83
C VAL A 37 10.64 -8.59 -11.88
N ALA A 38 10.55 -9.78 -12.49
CA ALA A 38 11.71 -10.66 -12.68
C ALA A 38 12.81 -10.02 -13.54
N ASP A 39 12.44 -9.11 -14.45
CA ASP A 39 13.38 -8.41 -15.34
C ASP A 39 14.19 -7.33 -14.63
N PHE A 40 13.92 -7.09 -13.34
CA PHE A 40 14.69 -6.16 -12.53
C PHE A 40 16.06 -6.70 -12.09
N ARG A 41 16.37 -7.98 -12.36
CA ARG A 41 17.73 -8.50 -12.10
C ARG A 41 18.77 -7.67 -12.85
N GLY A 42 19.76 -7.15 -12.12
CA GLY A 42 20.83 -6.28 -12.67
C GLY A 42 20.36 -4.87 -13.09
N LYS A 43 19.16 -4.44 -12.67
CA LYS A 43 18.63 -3.10 -12.94
C LYS A 43 18.76 -2.18 -11.72
N ALA A 44 18.76 -0.87 -11.96
CA ALA A 44 18.74 0.14 -10.91
C ALA A 44 17.30 0.47 -10.51
N LEU A 45 16.98 0.33 -9.22
CA LEU A 45 15.65 0.59 -8.67
C LEU A 45 15.68 1.64 -7.56
N ALA A 46 14.49 2.16 -7.24
CA ALA A 46 14.28 2.96 -6.03
C ALA A 46 13.06 2.47 -5.22
N THR A 47 13.07 2.78 -3.95
CA THR A 47 11.98 2.58 -3.00
C THR A 47 12.04 3.63 -1.90
N LEU A 48 11.02 3.68 -1.03
CA LEU A 48 11.06 4.58 0.13
C LEU A 48 12.13 4.15 1.15
N PRO A 49 12.52 5.03 2.08
CA PRO A 49 13.53 4.72 3.10
C PRO A 49 13.21 3.47 3.91
N ARG A 50 14.24 2.78 4.37
CA ARG A 50 14.14 1.57 5.19
C ARG A 50 13.25 1.79 6.40
N GLY A 51 12.39 0.80 6.69
CA GLY A 51 11.39 0.88 7.76
C GLY A 51 10.06 1.49 7.34
N ASN A 52 9.95 2.03 6.14
CA ASN A 52 8.66 2.44 5.56
C ASN A 52 7.88 1.23 5.07
N THR A 53 6.55 1.27 5.16
CA THR A 53 5.66 0.20 4.69
C THR A 53 5.87 -0.12 3.21
N THR A 54 6.09 0.89 2.37
CA THR A 54 6.40 0.70 0.94
C THR A 54 7.73 -0.04 0.74
N GLU A 55 8.75 0.22 1.55
CA GLU A 55 10.03 -0.51 1.45
C GLU A 55 9.84 -1.99 1.81
N VAL A 56 9.02 -2.28 2.83
CA VAL A 56 8.65 -3.66 3.17
C VAL A 56 7.87 -4.31 2.01
N ALA A 57 6.93 -3.58 1.41
CA ALA A 57 6.18 -4.03 0.23
C ALA A 57 7.11 -4.32 -0.96
N THR A 58 8.11 -3.47 -1.19
CA THR A 58 9.12 -3.68 -2.25
C THR A 58 9.87 -4.99 -2.05
N ARG A 59 10.34 -5.28 -0.84
CA ARG A 59 11.01 -6.57 -0.54
C ARG A 59 10.06 -7.76 -0.72
N ASP A 60 8.82 -7.64 -0.28
CA ASP A 60 7.83 -8.70 -0.46
C ASP A 60 7.59 -8.96 -1.95
N ILE A 61 7.40 -7.92 -2.75
CA ILE A 61 7.18 -8.03 -4.20
C ILE A 61 8.42 -8.60 -4.91
N LEU A 62 9.62 -8.11 -4.66
CA LEU A 62 10.84 -8.68 -5.24
C LEU A 62 10.97 -10.17 -4.91
N SER A 63 10.71 -10.53 -3.67
CA SER A 63 10.92 -11.91 -3.19
C SER A 63 10.02 -12.96 -3.84
N ILE A 64 8.80 -12.60 -4.29
CA ILE A 64 7.93 -13.55 -5.00
C ILE A 64 8.43 -13.87 -6.42
N TYR A 65 9.35 -13.06 -6.95
CA TYR A 65 10.10 -13.30 -8.18
C TYR A 65 11.52 -13.82 -7.92
N ASN A 66 11.81 -14.29 -6.69
CA ASN A 66 13.13 -14.76 -6.26
C ASN A 66 14.23 -13.70 -6.45
N LEU A 67 13.91 -12.44 -6.16
CA LEU A 67 14.82 -11.31 -6.15
C LEU A 67 14.98 -10.74 -4.75
N THR A 68 16.19 -10.28 -4.46
CA THR A 68 16.55 -9.48 -3.31
C THR A 68 17.19 -8.18 -3.78
N TYR A 69 17.57 -7.29 -2.88
CA TYR A 69 18.32 -6.09 -3.27
C TYR A 69 19.72 -6.40 -3.83
N ASP A 70 20.29 -7.55 -3.44
CA ASP A 70 21.62 -7.99 -3.93
C ASP A 70 21.59 -8.49 -5.38
N ASP A 71 20.40 -8.77 -5.92
CA ASP A 71 20.21 -9.14 -7.32
C ASP A 71 20.06 -7.94 -8.27
N LEU A 72 19.97 -6.73 -7.71
CA LEU A 72 19.86 -5.47 -8.43
C LEU A 72 21.23 -4.90 -8.72
N ASP A 73 21.38 -4.10 -9.77
CA ASP A 73 22.59 -3.29 -9.96
C ASP A 73 22.71 -2.25 -8.84
N LYS A 74 21.59 -1.58 -8.52
CA LYS A 74 21.53 -0.57 -7.46
C LYS A 74 20.13 -0.47 -6.87
N ILE A 75 20.06 -0.27 -5.55
CA ILE A 75 18.84 0.13 -4.85
C ILE A 75 19.02 1.51 -4.19
N ASN A 76 18.12 2.44 -4.51
CA ASN A 76 18.10 3.78 -3.95
C ASN A 76 16.96 3.90 -2.95
N PHE A 77 17.21 4.50 -1.79
CA PHE A 77 16.23 4.79 -0.76
C PHE A 77 15.97 6.29 -0.76
N ALA A 78 14.82 6.70 -1.33
CA ALA A 78 14.52 8.11 -1.58
C ALA A 78 13.03 8.43 -1.42
N SER A 79 12.70 9.70 -1.27
CA SER A 79 11.29 10.15 -1.29
C SER A 79 10.64 9.83 -2.65
N LEU A 80 9.31 9.76 -2.72
CA LEU A 80 8.63 9.49 -4.01
C LEU A 80 8.96 10.56 -5.06
N SER A 81 9.05 11.83 -4.67
CA SER A 81 9.44 12.93 -5.58
C SER A 81 10.85 12.73 -6.14
N ASP A 82 11.80 12.31 -5.32
CA ASP A 82 13.16 12.03 -5.77
C ASP A 82 13.21 10.81 -6.70
N GLN A 83 12.45 9.74 -6.39
CA GLN A 83 12.33 8.57 -7.28
C GLN A 83 11.79 8.96 -8.66
N VAL A 84 10.78 9.83 -8.71
CA VAL A 84 10.24 10.38 -9.97
C VAL A 84 11.30 11.17 -10.73
N ASN A 85 12.06 12.04 -10.06
CA ASN A 85 13.13 12.79 -10.69
C ASN A 85 14.25 11.87 -11.21
N MET A 86 14.67 10.87 -10.42
CA MET A 86 15.66 9.88 -10.83
C MET A 86 15.20 9.10 -12.08
N MET A 87 13.90 8.78 -12.20
CA MET A 87 13.37 8.15 -13.41
C MET A 87 13.34 9.10 -14.61
N LYS A 88 12.96 10.36 -14.40
CA LYS A 88 13.01 11.38 -15.46
C LYS A 88 14.42 11.56 -16.01
N ASP A 89 15.41 11.50 -15.13
CA ASP A 89 16.83 11.67 -15.46
C ASP A 89 17.49 10.35 -15.98
N GLY A 90 16.75 9.23 -15.98
CA GLY A 90 17.29 7.93 -16.42
C GLY A 90 18.30 7.30 -15.47
N GLN A 91 18.27 7.70 -14.19
CA GLN A 91 19.20 7.19 -13.16
C GLN A 91 18.71 5.85 -12.56
N ILE A 92 17.45 5.50 -12.76
CA ILE A 92 16.84 4.24 -12.33
C ILE A 92 15.93 3.71 -13.43
N ASP A 93 15.78 2.38 -13.51
CA ASP A 93 14.94 1.68 -14.49
C ASP A 93 13.47 1.60 -14.04
N GLY A 94 13.23 1.66 -12.72
CA GLY A 94 11.90 1.59 -12.15
C GLY A 94 11.90 1.88 -10.65
N PHE A 95 10.70 2.02 -10.10
CA PHE A 95 10.50 2.03 -8.66
C PHE A 95 9.25 1.25 -8.26
N ILE A 96 9.19 0.85 -7.00
CA ILE A 96 7.99 0.23 -6.41
C ILE A 96 7.47 1.17 -5.34
N VAL A 97 6.23 1.60 -5.49
CA VAL A 97 5.55 2.46 -4.51
C VAL A 97 4.18 1.88 -4.16
N ALA A 98 3.81 1.99 -2.89
CA ALA A 98 2.45 1.78 -2.44
C ALA A 98 1.80 3.14 -2.16
N SER A 99 0.76 3.48 -2.89
CA SER A 99 0.07 4.78 -2.79
C SER A 99 -1.38 4.67 -3.27
N SER A 100 -2.13 5.77 -3.17
CA SER A 100 -3.43 5.91 -3.82
C SER A 100 -3.32 5.81 -5.34
N VAL A 101 -4.43 5.51 -5.99
CA VAL A 101 -4.58 5.53 -7.46
C VAL A 101 -5.64 6.60 -7.81
N PRO A 102 -5.29 7.60 -8.66
CA PRO A 102 -3.97 7.86 -9.22
C PRO A 102 -2.96 8.42 -8.21
N ALA A 103 -1.68 8.15 -8.41
CA ALA A 103 -0.57 8.73 -7.65
C ALA A 103 -0.04 9.99 -8.35
N ALA A 104 0.00 11.12 -7.67
CA ALA A 104 0.45 12.38 -8.26
C ALA A 104 1.86 12.30 -8.86
N GLY A 105 2.79 11.61 -8.19
CA GLY A 105 4.15 11.41 -8.70
C GLY A 105 4.20 10.57 -9.99
N ILE A 106 3.31 9.57 -10.14
CA ILE A 106 3.24 8.77 -11.37
C ILE A 106 2.55 9.56 -12.49
N LEU A 107 1.54 10.38 -12.18
CA LEU A 107 0.95 11.31 -13.13
C LEU A 107 2.02 12.27 -13.70
N ASP A 108 2.81 12.89 -12.82
CA ASP A 108 3.90 13.78 -13.20
C ASP A 108 4.96 13.05 -14.04
N LEU A 109 5.34 11.84 -13.68
CA LEU A 109 6.25 11.02 -14.48
C LEU A 109 5.68 10.72 -15.88
N ALA A 110 4.40 10.35 -15.97
CA ALA A 110 3.72 10.00 -17.21
C ALA A 110 3.58 11.17 -18.18
N THR A 111 3.60 12.43 -17.69
CA THR A 111 3.64 13.62 -18.55
C THR A 111 5.03 13.87 -19.15
N ALA A 112 6.09 13.50 -18.43
CA ALA A 112 7.47 13.76 -18.82
C ALA A 112 8.11 12.61 -19.63
N ARG A 113 7.66 11.39 -19.40
CA ARG A 113 8.21 10.16 -19.99
C ARG A 113 7.10 9.19 -20.34
N ARG A 114 7.29 8.43 -21.43
CA ARG A 114 6.46 7.26 -21.68
C ARG A 114 6.75 6.20 -20.61
N ILE A 115 5.73 5.79 -19.90
CA ILE A 115 5.83 4.78 -18.85
C ILE A 115 4.97 3.57 -19.16
N LYS A 116 5.28 2.47 -18.49
CA LYS A 116 4.43 1.29 -18.35
C LYS A 116 4.37 0.90 -16.87
N LEU A 117 3.20 0.50 -16.40
CA LEU A 117 3.06 -0.15 -15.10
C LEU A 117 3.21 -1.66 -15.26
N LEU A 118 4.06 -2.28 -14.44
CA LEU A 118 4.18 -3.73 -14.42
C LEU A 118 3.03 -4.34 -13.63
N PRO A 119 2.39 -5.39 -14.14
CA PRO A 119 1.34 -6.10 -13.42
C PRO A 119 1.92 -7.01 -12.33
N ILE A 120 1.08 -7.36 -11.36
CA ILE A 120 1.26 -8.50 -10.47
C ILE A 120 0.22 -9.54 -10.88
N PRO A 121 0.57 -10.55 -11.69
CA PRO A 121 -0.36 -11.58 -12.15
C PRO A 121 -0.89 -12.45 -11.01
N ASP A 122 -1.93 -13.25 -11.26
CA ASP A 122 -2.62 -14.00 -10.22
C ASP A 122 -1.72 -15.01 -9.48
N VAL A 123 -0.83 -15.68 -10.20
CA VAL A 123 0.10 -16.65 -9.58
C VAL A 123 1.03 -15.95 -8.59
N GLU A 124 1.60 -14.82 -8.98
CA GLU A 124 2.48 -13.99 -8.16
C GLU A 124 1.70 -13.37 -7.00
N PHE A 125 0.46 -12.93 -7.23
CA PHE A 125 -0.40 -12.43 -6.16
C PHE A 125 -0.67 -13.51 -5.10
N GLN A 126 -0.94 -14.75 -5.49
CA GLN A 126 -1.14 -15.84 -4.51
C GLN A 126 0.11 -16.08 -3.66
N ARG A 127 1.31 -16.04 -4.26
CA ARG A 127 2.57 -16.11 -3.51
C ARG A 127 2.72 -14.95 -2.53
N LEU A 128 2.37 -13.73 -2.97
CA LEU A 128 2.41 -12.53 -2.14
C LEU A 128 1.44 -12.65 -0.95
N LYS A 129 0.21 -13.11 -1.20
CA LYS A 129 -0.83 -13.35 -0.20
C LYS A 129 -0.43 -14.42 0.83
N GLN A 130 0.22 -15.50 0.39
CA GLN A 130 0.76 -16.54 1.29
C GLN A 130 1.86 -15.97 2.17
N LYS A 131 2.71 -15.11 1.64
CA LYS A 131 3.78 -14.45 2.40
C LYS A 131 3.23 -13.45 3.41
N ASN A 132 2.24 -12.66 3.02
CA ASN A 132 1.61 -11.66 3.87
C ASN A 132 0.10 -11.61 3.59
N PRO A 133 -0.73 -12.17 4.48
CA PRO A 133 -2.19 -12.19 4.31
C PRO A 133 -2.86 -10.83 4.25
N GLY A 134 -2.17 -9.74 4.65
CA GLY A 134 -2.67 -8.36 4.55
C GLY A 134 -2.83 -7.84 3.12
N TRP A 135 -2.21 -8.52 2.12
CA TRP A 135 -2.41 -8.15 0.73
C TRP A 135 -3.79 -8.55 0.21
N SER A 136 -4.40 -7.69 -0.57
CA SER A 136 -5.66 -7.90 -1.28
C SER A 136 -5.46 -7.73 -2.79
N ARG A 137 -6.22 -8.47 -3.59
CA ARG A 137 -6.22 -8.32 -5.04
C ARG A 137 -6.79 -6.96 -5.40
N ALA A 138 -6.15 -6.29 -6.37
CA ALA A 138 -6.58 -4.99 -6.85
C ALA A 138 -6.29 -4.84 -8.36
N VAL A 139 -6.91 -3.83 -8.94
CA VAL A 139 -6.72 -3.44 -10.33
C VAL A 139 -6.54 -1.93 -10.39
N ILE A 140 -5.58 -1.46 -11.17
CA ILE A 140 -5.48 -0.05 -11.56
C ILE A 140 -6.25 0.07 -12.88
N PRO A 141 -7.37 0.82 -12.93
CA PRO A 141 -8.21 0.90 -14.11
C PRO A 141 -7.46 1.49 -15.32
N SER A 142 -7.81 1.04 -16.51
CA SER A 142 -7.33 1.64 -17.76
C SER A 142 -7.64 3.16 -17.80
N GLY A 143 -6.76 3.92 -18.43
CA GLY A 143 -6.90 5.38 -18.49
C GLY A 143 -6.53 6.14 -17.22
N THR A 144 -6.07 5.45 -16.16
CA THR A 144 -5.60 6.10 -14.93
C THR A 144 -4.38 6.98 -15.19
N TYR A 145 -3.45 6.52 -16.03
CA TYR A 145 -2.25 7.25 -16.40
C TYR A 145 -2.14 7.41 -17.91
N THR A 146 -1.49 8.48 -18.36
CA THR A 146 -1.28 8.73 -19.79
C THR A 146 -0.57 7.54 -20.46
N GLY A 147 -1.20 7.00 -21.51
CA GLY A 147 -0.69 5.85 -22.28
C GLY A 147 -0.91 4.48 -21.61
N GLN A 148 -1.72 4.41 -20.56
CA GLN A 148 -2.17 3.16 -19.96
C GLN A 148 -3.56 2.80 -20.50
N ASP A 149 -3.61 1.96 -21.52
CA ASP A 149 -4.84 1.62 -22.26
C ASP A 149 -5.53 0.35 -21.73
N GLN A 150 -4.95 -0.33 -20.75
CA GLN A 150 -5.45 -1.58 -20.18
C GLN A 150 -5.48 -1.52 -18.67
N ASP A 151 -6.38 -2.31 -18.09
CA ASP A 151 -6.40 -2.58 -16.65
C ASP A 151 -5.09 -3.25 -16.23
N ILE A 152 -4.51 -2.79 -15.13
CA ILE A 152 -3.28 -3.37 -14.57
C ILE A 152 -3.62 -4.14 -13.30
N PRO A 153 -3.60 -5.49 -13.35
CA PRO A 153 -3.77 -6.30 -12.16
C PRO A 153 -2.60 -6.08 -11.20
N THR A 154 -2.93 -5.77 -9.94
CA THR A 154 -1.95 -5.48 -8.91
C THR A 154 -2.40 -6.00 -7.54
N ALA A 155 -1.69 -5.62 -6.50
CA ALA A 155 -2.01 -5.90 -5.11
C ALA A 155 -2.19 -4.59 -4.34
N SER A 156 -3.03 -4.62 -3.33
CA SER A 156 -3.23 -3.50 -2.40
C SER A 156 -3.20 -3.98 -0.97
N PHE A 157 -3.02 -3.07 -0.04
CA PHE A 157 -3.27 -3.28 1.38
C PHE A 157 -3.98 -2.07 1.96
N GLN A 158 -4.70 -2.28 3.05
CA GLN A 158 -5.50 -1.23 3.67
C GLN A 158 -4.72 -0.57 4.80
N MET A 159 -4.74 0.75 4.82
CA MET A 159 -4.26 1.54 5.96
C MET A 159 -5.30 1.49 7.07
N HIS A 160 -4.85 1.39 8.32
CA HIS A 160 -5.74 1.31 9.46
C HIS A 160 -5.10 1.87 10.73
N MET A 161 -5.95 2.26 11.68
CA MET A 161 -5.54 2.74 12.99
C MET A 161 -5.50 1.58 13.97
N LEU A 162 -4.34 1.36 14.57
CA LEU A 162 -4.14 0.36 15.61
C LEU A 162 -4.10 0.99 17.00
N ALA A 163 -4.60 0.26 17.97
CA ALA A 163 -4.47 0.58 19.38
C ALA A 163 -3.88 -0.63 20.14
N ASN A 164 -3.28 -0.36 21.29
CA ASN A 164 -2.99 -1.41 22.26
C ASN A 164 -4.28 -1.71 23.04
N CYS A 165 -4.83 -2.93 22.84
CA CYS A 165 -6.10 -3.35 23.42
C CYS A 165 -6.13 -3.27 24.97
N GLY A 166 -4.97 -3.47 25.61
CA GLY A 166 -4.87 -3.47 27.07
C GLY A 166 -4.61 -2.09 27.70
N HIS A 167 -4.28 -1.08 26.87
CA HIS A 167 -3.97 0.27 27.36
C HIS A 167 -4.98 1.32 26.93
N VAL A 168 -5.67 1.12 25.81
CA VAL A 168 -6.76 1.99 25.38
C VAL A 168 -8.05 1.44 25.97
N SER A 169 -8.78 2.27 26.73
CA SER A 169 -10.07 1.85 27.31
C SER A 169 -11.15 1.71 26.23
N GLU A 170 -12.18 0.91 26.51
CA GLU A 170 -13.33 0.76 25.59
C GLU A 170 -13.99 2.10 25.30
N GLU A 171 -14.15 2.95 26.33
CA GLU A 171 -14.76 4.26 26.18
C GLU A 171 -13.92 5.18 25.29
N LEU A 172 -12.60 5.21 25.47
CA LEU A 172 -11.72 6.02 24.62
C LEU A 172 -11.73 5.51 23.18
N ALA A 173 -11.67 4.19 22.96
CA ALA A 173 -11.75 3.62 21.62
C ALA A 173 -13.10 3.94 20.94
N TYR A 174 -14.21 3.86 21.69
CA TYR A 174 -15.53 4.27 21.21
C TYR A 174 -15.54 5.74 20.77
N GLN A 175 -15.02 6.64 21.62
CA GLN A 175 -14.97 8.07 21.32
C GLN A 175 -14.10 8.37 20.09
N ILE A 176 -12.95 7.72 19.94
CA ILE A 176 -12.10 7.85 18.75
C ILE A 176 -12.85 7.41 17.50
N THR A 177 -13.48 6.22 17.54
CA THR A 177 -14.23 5.69 16.40
C THR A 177 -15.39 6.59 16.01
N SER A 178 -16.16 7.08 17.03
CA SER A 178 -17.25 8.02 16.82
C SER A 178 -16.78 9.36 16.22
N ALA A 179 -15.65 9.88 16.68
CA ALA A 179 -15.08 11.12 16.16
C ALA A 179 -14.65 10.96 14.68
N LEU A 180 -13.98 9.86 14.35
CA LEU A 180 -13.59 9.55 12.97
C LEU A 180 -14.82 9.42 12.06
N ALA A 181 -15.86 8.72 12.50
CA ALA A 181 -17.09 8.55 11.75
C ALA A 181 -17.82 9.87 11.50
N LYS A 182 -17.97 10.70 12.53
CA LYS A 182 -18.68 12.00 12.45
C LYS A 182 -17.94 13.04 11.62
N ARG A 183 -16.61 12.96 11.57
CA ARG A 183 -15.74 13.94 10.89
C ARG A 183 -15.13 13.40 9.58
N GLY A 184 -15.68 12.35 9.02
CA GLY A 184 -15.18 11.75 7.77
C GLY A 184 -15.07 12.75 6.61
N ALA A 185 -16.08 13.63 6.47
CA ALA A 185 -16.08 14.68 5.45
C ALA A 185 -14.91 15.69 5.63
N GLU A 186 -14.52 16.00 6.87
CA GLU A 186 -13.38 16.87 7.14
C GLU A 186 -12.05 16.18 6.80
N LEU A 187 -11.96 14.87 7.02
CA LEU A 187 -10.79 14.07 6.64
C LEU A 187 -10.64 14.02 5.11
N SER A 188 -11.74 13.91 4.37
CA SER A 188 -11.75 13.96 2.91
C SER A 188 -11.24 15.30 2.37
N ALA A 189 -11.51 16.40 3.06
CA ALA A 189 -10.99 17.71 2.70
C ALA A 189 -9.46 17.83 2.89
N VAL A 190 -8.87 17.01 3.77
CA VAL A 190 -7.42 17.00 4.02
C VAL A 190 -6.67 16.15 2.98
N THR A 191 -7.30 15.08 2.50
CA THR A 191 -6.68 14.19 1.51
C THR A 191 -7.71 13.51 0.63
N ALA A 192 -7.48 13.53 -0.69
CA ALA A 192 -8.32 12.83 -1.65
C ALA A 192 -8.36 11.30 -1.44
N MET A 193 -7.40 10.73 -0.71
CA MET A 193 -7.39 9.30 -0.37
C MET A 193 -8.56 8.88 0.52
N LEU A 194 -9.24 9.82 1.16
CA LEU A 194 -10.37 9.58 2.04
C LEU A 194 -11.71 10.07 1.45
N THR A 195 -11.78 10.29 0.13
CA THR A 195 -12.99 10.76 -0.54
C THR A 195 -14.19 9.82 -0.33
N ASP A 196 -13.94 8.52 -0.38
CA ASP A 196 -14.98 7.47 -0.21
C ASP A 196 -14.99 6.90 1.22
N TYR A 197 -14.45 7.65 2.19
CA TYR A 197 -14.35 7.20 3.57
C TYR A 197 -15.71 7.18 4.26
N ASP A 198 -16.19 6.00 4.57
CA ASP A 198 -17.46 5.74 5.23
C ASP A 198 -17.36 4.66 6.32
N LEU A 199 -18.47 4.42 7.00
CA LEU A 199 -18.55 3.41 8.07
C LEU A 199 -18.26 1.99 7.59
N SER A 200 -18.58 1.65 6.34
CA SER A 200 -18.36 0.31 5.79
C SER A 200 -16.86 0.05 5.55
N ILE A 201 -16.14 1.09 5.16
CA ILE A 201 -14.67 1.07 5.04
C ILE A 201 -14.03 1.02 6.42
N MET A 202 -14.50 1.86 7.35
CA MET A 202 -13.96 1.94 8.71
C MET A 202 -14.04 0.61 9.46
N ALA A 203 -15.16 -0.11 9.35
CA ALA A 203 -15.42 -1.36 10.07
C ALA A 203 -14.79 -2.59 9.41
N LYS A 204 -14.10 -2.45 8.28
CA LYS A 204 -13.60 -3.57 7.49
C LYS A 204 -12.63 -4.44 8.27
N ASP A 205 -12.77 -5.77 8.09
CA ASP A 205 -11.81 -6.73 8.63
C ASP A 205 -10.46 -6.58 7.92
N VAL A 206 -9.46 -6.22 8.69
CA VAL A 206 -8.06 -6.06 8.23
C VAL A 206 -7.14 -7.16 8.77
N GLY A 207 -7.71 -8.25 9.28
CA GLY A 207 -6.96 -9.36 9.87
C GLY A 207 -6.36 -9.03 11.25
N VAL A 208 -6.85 -7.98 11.91
CA VAL A 208 -6.51 -7.57 13.28
C VAL A 208 -7.82 -7.48 14.07
N PRO A 209 -7.94 -8.08 15.26
CA PRO A 209 -9.15 -8.02 16.06
C PRO A 209 -9.62 -6.59 16.25
N MET A 210 -10.92 -6.35 16.10
CA MET A 210 -11.51 -5.04 16.37
C MET A 210 -11.45 -4.73 17.86
N HIS A 211 -11.13 -3.48 18.23
CA HIS A 211 -11.16 -3.03 19.63
C HIS A 211 -12.59 -3.11 20.16
N PRO A 212 -12.84 -3.62 21.40
CA PRO A 212 -14.21 -3.74 21.94
C PRO A 212 -15.02 -2.46 21.87
N GLY A 213 -14.41 -1.31 22.20
CA GLY A 213 -15.08 -0.01 22.10
C GLY A 213 -15.42 0.40 20.67
N ALA A 214 -14.54 0.14 19.70
CA ALA A 214 -14.82 0.37 18.29
C ALA A 214 -15.94 -0.55 17.79
N ALA A 215 -15.87 -1.84 18.13
CA ALA A 215 -16.92 -2.82 17.80
C ALA A 215 -18.28 -2.44 18.38
N ARG A 216 -18.33 -1.90 19.63
CA ARG A 216 -19.56 -1.35 20.22
C ARG A 216 -20.13 -0.24 19.36
N PHE A 217 -19.30 0.74 18.96
CA PHE A 217 -19.74 1.83 18.10
C PHE A 217 -20.32 1.32 16.79
N TYR A 218 -19.62 0.43 16.07
CA TYR A 218 -20.08 -0.08 14.78
C TYR A 218 -21.41 -0.83 14.90
N ARG A 219 -21.58 -1.68 15.93
CA ARG A 219 -22.90 -2.35 16.18
C ARG A 219 -24.03 -1.37 16.40
N GLU A 220 -23.79 -0.28 17.17
CA GLU A 220 -24.78 0.77 17.39
C GLU A 220 -25.16 1.52 16.09
N GLN A 221 -24.27 1.52 15.10
CA GLN A 221 -24.53 2.08 13.76
C GLN A 221 -25.12 1.02 12.78
N GLY A 222 -25.43 -0.19 13.23
CA GLY A 222 -25.99 -1.26 12.40
C GLY A 222 -24.98 -1.94 11.48
N ILE A 223 -23.68 -1.88 11.81
CA ILE A 223 -22.62 -2.55 11.06
C ILE A 223 -22.10 -3.73 11.90
N GLU A 224 -22.20 -4.94 11.34
CA GLU A 224 -21.76 -6.20 11.94
C GLU A 224 -20.32 -6.57 11.52
#